data_75e953ec2042c74436ca743097724c27
#
_entry.id   75e953ec2042c74436ca743097724c27
#
_cell.length_a   1.000
_cell.length_b   1.000
_cell.length_c   1.000
_cell.angle_alpha   90.00
_cell.angle_beta   90.00
_cell.angle_gamma   90.00
#
_symmetry.space_group_name_H-M   'P 1'
#
loop_
_entity.id
_entity.type
_entity.pdbx_description
1 polymer ?
#
loop_
_entity_poly.entity_id
_entity_poly.type
_entity_poly.pdbx_seq_one_letter_code
_entity_poly.pdbx_strand_id
1 'polypeptide(L)'
;AETVLNQFIKYSGKPVFAMETATVHPLQAFADLITIEEYKKTNPLFYALNFNGQVQGPIVGTVHYTDTAKVMEMFNSPAAKSILPRELKLVWTVKAIDKAESLYQLIALKSINGRPSLEGEVITNARADFGQTSAYANVSMTMNNEGARKWQRITRDNIGKSIAIVLDGYAYSFPTVQNEIAGGSSQITGNFTVEEAKDLANTLNSGKMPAPAHIIQEDVVGPSLGQE
;
A
#
# COMPACT_ATOMS: atom_id res chain seq x y z
N ALA A 1 -11.12 -34.81 6.95
CA ALA A 1 -9.79 -34.32 7.36
C ALA A 1 -9.09 -33.59 6.19
N GLU A 2 -9.04 -34.21 5.02
CA GLU A 2 -8.39 -33.63 3.82
C GLU A 2 -9.04 -32.30 3.35
N THR A 3 -10.36 -32.20 3.43
CA THR A 3 -11.11 -30.99 3.07
C THR A 3 -10.77 -29.81 4.00
N VAL A 4 -10.58 -30.05 5.29
CA VAL A 4 -10.23 -29.04 6.29
C VAL A 4 -8.78 -28.58 6.08
N LEU A 5 -7.86 -29.53 5.81
CA LEU A 5 -6.47 -29.23 5.52
C LEU A 5 -6.33 -28.37 4.25
N ASN A 6 -7.04 -28.73 3.18
CA ASN A 6 -7.04 -27.96 1.93
C ASN A 6 -7.64 -26.55 2.10
N GLN A 7 -8.64 -26.38 2.96
CA GLN A 7 -9.13 -25.06 3.33
C GLN A 7 -8.09 -24.28 4.14
N PHE A 8 -7.39 -24.91 5.07
CA PHE A 8 -6.34 -24.28 5.86
C PHE A 8 -5.17 -23.82 4.97
N ILE A 9 -4.73 -24.64 4.03
CA ILE A 9 -3.71 -24.30 3.03
C ILE A 9 -4.16 -23.09 2.19
N LYS A 10 -5.42 -23.11 1.75
CA LYS A 10 -5.98 -22.08 0.88
C LYS A 10 -6.12 -20.70 1.56
N TYR A 11 -6.41 -20.67 2.86
CA TYR A 11 -6.74 -19.43 3.57
C TYR A 11 -5.68 -18.95 4.56
N SER A 12 -4.71 -19.78 4.94
CA SER A 12 -3.70 -19.38 5.93
C SER A 12 -2.64 -18.45 5.36
N GLY A 13 -2.38 -18.49 4.03
CA GLY A 13 -1.29 -17.72 3.39
C GLY A 13 0.10 -18.01 3.97
N LYS A 14 0.21 -19.06 4.81
CA LYS A 14 1.41 -19.42 5.57
C LYS A 14 1.91 -20.78 5.10
N PRO A 15 3.20 -21.11 5.28
CA PRO A 15 3.70 -22.44 4.99
C PRO A 15 2.92 -23.45 5.85
N VAL A 16 2.18 -24.32 5.20
CA VAL A 16 1.47 -25.42 5.84
C VAL A 16 2.20 -26.69 5.49
N PHE A 17 2.71 -27.36 6.51
CA PHE A 17 3.32 -28.68 6.33
C PHE A 17 2.21 -29.71 6.15
N ALA A 18 2.28 -30.49 5.07
CA ALA A 18 1.34 -31.58 4.83
C ALA A 18 1.49 -32.64 5.95
N MET A 19 0.43 -32.76 6.76
CA MET A 19 0.33 -33.82 7.73
C MET A 19 -0.32 -35.03 7.03
N GLU A 20 0.17 -36.22 7.27
CA GLU A 20 -0.50 -37.45 6.78
C GLU A 20 -1.93 -37.52 7.33
N THR A 21 -2.88 -37.46 6.43
CA THR A 21 -4.30 -37.19 6.75
C THR A 21 -5.08 -38.41 7.24
N ALA A 22 -4.52 -39.61 7.18
CA ALA A 22 -5.27 -40.84 7.49
C ALA A 22 -5.21 -41.25 8.98
N THR A 23 -4.15 -40.89 9.69
CA THR A 23 -3.98 -41.14 11.12
C THR A 23 -3.11 -40.06 11.72
N VAL A 24 -3.75 -39.05 12.25
CA VAL A 24 -3.04 -37.98 13.00
C VAL A 24 -2.38 -38.61 14.21
N HIS A 25 -1.09 -38.90 14.12
CA HIS A 25 -0.33 -39.30 15.27
C HIS A 25 -0.15 -38.07 16.15
N PRO A 26 -0.65 -38.02 17.40
CA PRO A 26 -0.57 -36.81 18.22
C PRO A 26 0.86 -36.27 18.35
N LEU A 27 1.85 -37.13 18.38
CA LEU A 27 3.28 -36.81 18.43
C LEU A 27 3.77 -36.08 17.17
N GLN A 28 3.26 -36.43 15.98
CA GLN A 28 3.62 -35.72 14.75
C GLN A 28 3.05 -34.33 14.74
N ALA A 29 1.80 -34.14 15.18
CA ALA A 29 1.20 -32.83 15.30
C ALA A 29 1.97 -31.92 16.26
N PHE A 30 2.46 -32.45 17.38
CA PHE A 30 3.34 -31.72 18.32
C PHE A 30 4.68 -31.39 17.69
N ALA A 31 5.31 -32.30 16.97
CA ALA A 31 6.57 -32.03 16.29
C ALA A 31 6.44 -30.92 15.25
N ASP A 32 5.35 -30.94 14.47
CA ASP A 32 5.07 -29.90 13.49
C ASP A 32 4.82 -28.53 14.15
N LEU A 33 4.10 -28.49 15.27
CA LEU A 33 3.90 -27.26 16.05
C LEU A 33 5.20 -26.71 16.58
N ILE A 34 6.09 -27.55 17.12
CA ILE A 34 7.41 -27.15 17.59
C ILE A 34 8.25 -26.58 16.44
N THR A 35 8.24 -27.25 15.29
CA THR A 35 8.97 -26.80 14.10
C THR A 35 8.45 -25.44 13.62
N ILE A 36 7.15 -25.22 13.64
CA ILE A 36 6.55 -23.92 13.30
C ILE A 36 6.99 -22.85 14.30
N GLU A 37 6.97 -23.15 15.60
CA GLU A 37 7.40 -22.21 16.65
C GLU A 37 8.90 -21.88 16.56
N GLU A 38 9.74 -22.86 16.26
CA GLU A 38 11.17 -22.63 16.01
C GLU A 38 11.40 -21.79 14.75
N TYR A 39 10.66 -22.07 13.67
CA TYR A 39 10.74 -21.26 12.44
C TYR A 39 10.32 -19.82 12.68
N LYS A 40 9.27 -19.57 13.46
CA LYS A 40 8.86 -18.22 13.87
C LYS A 40 9.96 -17.47 14.61
N LYS A 41 10.69 -18.15 15.50
CA LYS A 41 11.78 -17.57 16.30
C LYS A 41 13.01 -17.26 15.45
N THR A 42 13.37 -18.17 14.55
CA THR A 42 14.57 -18.05 13.71
C THR A 42 14.35 -17.16 12.48
N ASN A 43 13.12 -17.12 11.94
CA ASN A 43 12.78 -16.37 10.74
C ASN A 43 11.51 -15.51 10.93
N PRO A 44 11.47 -14.60 11.88
CA PRO A 44 10.25 -13.88 12.25
C PRO A 44 9.70 -13.02 11.11
N LEU A 45 10.56 -12.47 10.29
CA LEU A 45 10.14 -11.66 9.13
C LEU A 45 9.48 -12.51 8.05
N PHE A 46 10.07 -13.64 7.68
CA PHE A 46 9.50 -14.55 6.68
C PHE A 46 8.19 -15.19 7.15
N TYR A 47 8.01 -15.32 8.46
CA TYR A 47 6.76 -15.81 9.02
C TYR A 47 5.64 -14.76 8.94
N ALA A 48 5.94 -13.51 9.23
CA ALA A 48 4.96 -12.42 9.23
C ALA A 48 4.69 -11.85 7.83
N LEU A 49 5.74 -11.76 6.99
CA LEU A 49 5.68 -11.24 5.63
C LEU A 49 5.64 -12.39 4.63
N ASN A 50 4.55 -12.52 3.90
CA ASN A 50 4.47 -13.42 2.75
C ASN A 50 5.25 -12.78 1.59
N PHE A 51 6.53 -13.13 1.51
CA PHE A 51 7.47 -12.58 0.54
C PHE A 51 7.17 -13.13 -0.86
N ASN A 52 6.92 -12.25 -1.81
CA ASN A 52 6.64 -12.61 -3.18
C ASN A 52 7.87 -12.42 -4.07
N GLY A 53 8.78 -13.38 -4.02
CA GLY A 53 10.06 -13.35 -4.77
C GLY A 53 9.92 -13.46 -6.29
N GLN A 54 8.72 -13.69 -6.82
CA GLN A 54 8.46 -13.85 -8.25
C GLN A 54 7.79 -12.66 -8.93
N VAL A 55 7.33 -11.66 -8.18
CA VAL A 55 6.64 -10.50 -8.74
C VAL A 55 7.66 -9.42 -9.11
N GLN A 56 7.76 -9.12 -10.39
CA GLN A 56 8.44 -7.92 -10.85
C GLN A 56 7.62 -6.70 -10.44
N GLY A 57 8.26 -5.74 -9.77
CA GLY A 57 7.59 -4.51 -9.36
C GLY A 57 7.99 -4.05 -7.96
N PRO A 58 7.32 -3.05 -7.41
CA PRO A 58 7.67 -2.46 -6.13
C PRO A 58 7.14 -3.25 -4.92
N ILE A 59 6.38 -4.33 -5.14
CA ILE A 59 5.75 -5.12 -4.07
C ILE A 59 6.78 -6.02 -3.41
N VAL A 60 7.03 -5.82 -2.13
CA VAL A 60 7.92 -6.65 -1.30
C VAL A 60 7.23 -7.92 -0.86
N GLY A 61 5.97 -7.81 -0.45
CA GLY A 61 5.17 -8.94 -0.01
C GLY A 61 3.82 -8.50 0.54
N THR A 62 3.08 -9.46 1.07
CA THR A 62 1.76 -9.24 1.68
C THR A 62 1.78 -9.63 3.16
N VAL A 63 1.04 -8.89 3.97
CA VAL A 63 0.99 -9.06 5.42
C VAL A 63 -0.45 -8.95 5.89
N HIS A 64 -0.80 -9.76 6.89
CA HIS A 64 -2.06 -9.59 7.59
C HIS A 64 -2.03 -8.31 8.43
N TYR A 65 -3.15 -7.57 8.51
CA TYR A 65 -3.20 -6.26 9.18
C TYR A 65 -2.69 -6.29 10.63
N THR A 66 -2.87 -7.40 11.35
CA THR A 66 -2.40 -7.58 12.73
C THR A 66 -0.88 -7.61 12.87
N ASP A 67 -0.16 -7.95 11.80
CA ASP A 67 1.30 -8.10 11.81
C ASP A 67 2.03 -6.92 11.15
N THR A 68 1.30 -5.95 10.58
CA THR A 68 1.88 -4.79 9.87
C THR A 68 2.83 -3.98 10.74
N ALA A 69 2.45 -3.67 11.98
CA ALA A 69 3.26 -2.94 12.93
C ALA A 69 4.55 -3.70 13.27
N LYS A 70 4.45 -5.00 13.53
CA LYS A 70 5.57 -5.88 13.84
C LYS A 70 6.57 -5.99 12.69
N VAL A 71 6.08 -6.10 11.45
CA VAL A 71 6.93 -6.13 10.26
C VAL A 71 7.68 -4.81 10.10
N MET A 72 7.02 -3.66 10.29
CA MET A 72 7.68 -2.35 10.24
C MET A 72 8.71 -2.18 11.35
N GLU A 73 8.46 -2.67 12.54
CA GLU A 73 9.43 -2.67 13.65
C GLU A 73 10.69 -3.45 13.27
N MET A 74 10.55 -4.64 12.68
CA MET A 74 11.69 -5.44 12.22
C MET A 74 12.51 -4.70 11.16
N PHE A 75 11.89 -4.07 10.18
CA PHE A 75 12.58 -3.27 9.16
C PHE A 75 13.23 -2.00 9.74
N ASN A 76 12.66 -1.43 10.80
CA ASN A 76 13.21 -0.27 11.48
C ASN A 76 14.30 -0.61 12.52
N SER A 77 14.58 -1.88 12.78
CA SER A 77 15.60 -2.32 13.70
C SER A 77 17.01 -1.81 13.28
N PRO A 78 17.93 -1.58 14.21
CA PRO A 78 19.30 -1.17 13.88
C PRO A 78 20.01 -2.15 12.96
N ALA A 79 19.77 -3.45 13.13
CA ALA A 79 20.33 -4.50 12.30
C ALA A 79 19.84 -4.40 10.85
N ALA A 80 18.53 -4.24 10.63
CA ALA A 80 17.96 -4.08 9.31
C ALA A 80 18.46 -2.78 8.64
N LYS A 81 18.48 -1.66 9.37
CA LYS A 81 18.96 -0.36 8.87
C LYS A 81 20.44 -0.36 8.47
N SER A 82 21.26 -1.24 9.04
CA SER A 82 22.68 -1.37 8.63
C SER A 82 22.86 -2.06 7.27
N ILE A 83 21.90 -2.87 6.86
CA ILE A 83 21.95 -3.70 5.64
C ILE A 83 21.14 -3.04 4.50
N LEU A 84 20.02 -2.42 4.82
CA LEU A 84 19.11 -1.85 3.86
C LEU A 84 19.67 -0.54 3.26
N PRO A 85 19.41 -0.28 1.95
CA PRO A 85 19.80 0.97 1.33
C PRO A 85 19.15 2.17 2.03
N ARG A 86 19.91 3.25 2.22
CA ARG A 86 19.41 4.49 2.86
C ARG A 86 18.28 5.17 2.09
N GLU A 87 18.20 4.91 0.80
CA GLU A 87 17.18 5.45 -0.10
C GLU A 87 15.88 4.62 -0.07
N LEU A 88 15.88 3.47 0.62
CA LEU A 88 14.71 2.62 0.70
C LEU A 88 13.69 3.21 1.69
N LYS A 89 12.47 3.43 1.21
CA LYS A 89 11.31 3.73 2.02
C LYS A 89 10.26 2.65 1.81
N LEU A 90 9.78 2.08 2.89
CA LEU A 90 8.71 1.07 2.87
C LEU A 90 7.39 1.73 3.26
N VAL A 91 6.35 1.45 2.51
CA VAL A 91 4.99 1.97 2.76
C VAL A 91 3.96 0.87 2.54
N TRP A 92 2.88 0.92 3.28
CA TRP A 92 1.72 0.03 3.09
C TRP A 92 0.79 0.56 2.02
N THR A 93 0.09 -0.34 1.33
CA THR A 93 -1.06 0.05 0.51
C THR A 93 -2.20 0.53 1.41
N VAL A 94 -2.96 1.51 0.94
CA VAL A 94 -4.15 2.00 1.67
C VAL A 94 -5.28 0.98 1.64
N LYS A 95 -5.32 0.14 0.59
CA LYS A 95 -6.34 -0.90 0.42
C LYS A 95 -5.77 -2.28 0.65
N ALA A 96 -6.60 -3.12 1.25
CA ALA A 96 -6.37 -4.55 1.28
C ALA A 96 -6.54 -5.14 -0.13
N ILE A 97 -5.84 -6.24 -0.38
CA ILE A 97 -5.90 -6.97 -1.66
C ILE A 97 -7.00 -8.02 -1.69
N ASP A 98 -7.53 -8.36 -0.52
CA ASP A 98 -8.53 -9.39 -0.34
C ASP A 98 -9.90 -8.81 0.05
N LYS A 99 -10.97 -9.56 -0.23
CA LYS A 99 -12.34 -9.16 0.09
C LYS A 99 -12.63 -9.09 1.60
N ALA A 100 -11.81 -9.75 2.41
CA ALA A 100 -11.92 -9.74 3.87
C ALA A 100 -11.21 -8.52 4.49
N GLU A 101 -10.59 -7.66 3.67
CA GLU A 101 -9.83 -6.47 4.08
C GLU A 101 -8.73 -6.79 5.11
N SER A 102 -8.14 -7.98 5.00
CA SER A 102 -7.20 -8.49 5.97
C SER A 102 -5.73 -8.44 5.51
N LEU A 103 -5.48 -8.43 4.20
CA LEU A 103 -4.14 -8.51 3.61
C LEU A 103 -3.73 -7.22 2.92
N TYR A 104 -2.64 -6.63 3.37
CA TYR A 104 -2.05 -5.40 2.81
C TYR A 104 -0.71 -5.70 2.14
N GLN A 105 -0.39 -4.93 1.10
CA GLN A 105 0.90 -5.04 0.41
C GLN A 105 1.90 -4.07 1.01
N LEU A 106 3.14 -4.53 1.17
CA LEU A 106 4.29 -3.71 1.49
C LEU A 106 4.99 -3.30 0.19
N ILE A 107 5.12 -2.00 -0.02
CA ILE A 107 5.72 -1.41 -1.22
C ILE A 107 7.08 -0.82 -0.90
N ALA A 108 8.07 -1.15 -1.73
CA ALA A 108 9.41 -0.56 -1.66
C ALA A 108 9.50 0.65 -2.59
N LEU A 109 9.86 1.80 -2.04
CA LEU A 109 10.03 3.04 -2.77
C LEU A 109 11.48 3.51 -2.69
N LYS A 110 11.95 4.13 -3.77
CA LYS A 110 13.19 4.90 -3.76
C LYS A 110 12.88 6.33 -3.31
N SER A 111 13.47 6.75 -2.20
CA SER A 111 13.31 8.09 -1.64
C SER A 111 14.67 8.77 -1.49
N ILE A 112 14.87 9.93 -2.10
CA ILE A 112 16.11 10.68 -2.00
C ILE A 112 16.02 11.60 -0.78
N ASN A 113 16.88 11.39 0.22
CA ASN A 113 16.89 12.14 1.46
C ASN A 113 15.53 12.16 2.23
N GLY A 114 14.76 11.08 2.12
CA GLY A 114 13.46 10.95 2.79
C GLY A 114 12.32 11.79 2.16
N ARG A 115 12.60 12.53 1.08
CA ARG A 115 11.61 13.39 0.41
C ARG A 115 11.04 12.72 -0.84
N PRO A 116 9.79 13.03 -1.20
CA PRO A 116 9.23 12.60 -2.48
C PRO A 116 9.94 13.32 -3.63
N SER A 117 9.99 12.66 -4.80
CA SER A 117 10.56 13.28 -6.01
C SER A 117 9.67 14.41 -6.55
N LEU A 118 8.38 14.39 -6.24
CA LEU A 118 7.40 15.43 -6.56
C LEU A 118 6.46 15.60 -5.37
N GLU A 119 6.27 16.82 -4.92
CA GLU A 119 5.37 17.16 -3.82
C GLU A 119 3.99 17.58 -4.33
N GLY A 120 2.95 17.42 -3.53
CA GLY A 120 1.56 17.70 -3.92
C GLY A 120 1.27 19.18 -4.26
N GLU A 121 2.10 20.10 -3.78
CA GLU A 121 1.97 21.55 -4.01
C GLU A 121 1.98 21.95 -5.49
N VAL A 122 2.61 21.13 -6.34
CA VAL A 122 2.66 21.39 -7.80
C VAL A 122 1.36 21.03 -8.52
N ILE A 123 0.46 20.29 -7.87
CA ILE A 123 -0.83 19.90 -8.44
C ILE A 123 -1.78 21.10 -8.38
N THR A 124 -2.27 21.54 -9.52
CA THR A 124 -3.20 22.68 -9.63
C THR A 124 -4.65 22.24 -9.59
N ASN A 125 -4.95 21.06 -10.12
CA ASN A 125 -6.29 20.51 -10.12
C ASN A 125 -6.24 18.98 -10.24
N ALA A 126 -7.15 18.32 -9.56
CA ALA A 126 -7.40 16.89 -9.73
C ALA A 126 -8.91 16.62 -9.74
N ARG A 127 -9.37 15.72 -10.60
CA ARG A 127 -10.77 15.35 -10.73
C ARG A 127 -10.91 13.87 -11.05
N ALA A 128 -12.00 13.28 -10.57
CA ALA A 128 -12.38 11.94 -10.96
C ALA A 128 -13.06 11.98 -12.34
N ASP A 129 -12.60 11.15 -13.25
CA ASP A 129 -13.17 11.00 -14.60
C ASP A 129 -13.85 9.65 -14.72
N PHE A 130 -15.08 9.65 -15.20
CA PHE A 130 -15.91 8.46 -15.38
C PHE A 130 -16.06 8.18 -16.86
N GLY A 131 -15.50 7.07 -17.33
CA GLY A 131 -15.72 6.63 -18.71
C GLY A 131 -17.15 6.12 -18.89
N GLN A 132 -17.80 6.48 -20.00
CA GLN A 132 -19.16 5.98 -20.33
C GLN A 132 -19.19 4.45 -20.55
N THR A 133 -18.04 3.83 -20.81
CA THR A 133 -17.91 2.40 -21.14
C THR A 133 -17.04 1.62 -20.15
N SER A 134 -16.42 2.28 -19.18
CA SER A 134 -15.53 1.65 -18.19
C SER A 134 -16.26 1.42 -16.88
N ALA A 135 -16.13 0.23 -16.31
CA ALA A 135 -16.60 -0.08 -14.96
C ALA A 135 -15.77 0.60 -13.85
N TYR A 136 -14.63 1.18 -14.21
CA TYR A 136 -13.69 1.81 -13.30
C TYR A 136 -13.52 3.28 -13.59
N ALA A 137 -13.33 4.06 -12.54
CA ALA A 137 -13.03 5.47 -12.61
C ALA A 137 -11.52 5.71 -12.74
N ASN A 138 -11.15 6.82 -13.35
CA ASN A 138 -9.77 7.31 -13.41
C ASN A 138 -9.68 8.64 -12.67
N VAL A 139 -8.47 9.08 -12.33
CA VAL A 139 -8.25 10.41 -11.78
C VAL A 139 -7.34 11.20 -12.71
N SER A 140 -7.85 12.28 -13.26
CA SER A 140 -7.07 13.24 -14.04
C SER A 140 -6.49 14.29 -13.10
N MET A 141 -5.20 14.60 -13.27
CA MET A 141 -4.53 15.66 -12.54
C MET A 141 -3.79 16.60 -13.48
N THR A 142 -3.72 17.87 -13.09
CA THR A 142 -2.94 18.89 -13.78
C THR A 142 -1.96 19.54 -12.81
N MET A 143 -0.81 19.95 -13.33
CA MET A 143 0.28 20.51 -12.55
C MET A 143 0.62 21.91 -13.06
N ASN A 144 1.25 22.71 -12.21
CA ASN A 144 1.86 23.97 -12.62
C ASN A 144 3.09 23.72 -13.52
N ASN A 145 3.65 24.78 -14.08
CA ASN A 145 4.78 24.68 -15.01
C ASN A 145 6.04 24.05 -14.40
N GLU A 146 6.27 24.22 -13.12
CA GLU A 146 7.39 23.59 -12.42
C GLU A 146 7.15 22.10 -12.24
N GLY A 147 5.98 21.73 -11.77
CA GLY A 147 5.55 20.33 -11.64
C GLY A 147 5.58 19.60 -12.97
N ALA A 148 5.07 20.23 -14.04
CA ALA A 148 5.07 19.65 -15.38
C ALA A 148 6.48 19.29 -15.85
N ARG A 149 7.47 20.17 -15.66
CA ARG A 149 8.87 19.91 -16.02
C ARG A 149 9.50 18.79 -15.18
N LYS A 150 9.23 18.78 -13.86
CA LYS A 150 9.70 17.72 -12.96
C LYS A 150 9.05 16.38 -13.32
N TRP A 151 7.74 16.40 -13.56
CA TRP A 151 6.97 15.19 -13.92
C TRP A 151 7.42 14.58 -15.24
N GLN A 152 7.64 15.39 -16.26
CA GLN A 152 8.20 14.98 -17.54
C GLN A 152 9.55 14.25 -17.35
N ARG A 153 10.44 14.82 -16.55
CA ARG A 153 11.74 14.20 -16.24
C ARG A 153 11.60 12.89 -15.50
N ILE A 154 10.76 12.88 -14.43
CA ILE A 154 10.52 11.69 -13.62
C ILE A 154 9.94 10.56 -14.48
N THR A 155 8.95 10.85 -15.31
CA THR A 155 8.32 9.83 -16.17
C THR A 155 9.27 9.33 -17.24
N ARG A 156 10.03 10.20 -17.88
CA ARG A 156 11.07 9.81 -18.86
C ARG A 156 12.11 8.88 -18.24
N ASP A 157 12.63 9.21 -17.07
CA ASP A 157 13.72 8.47 -16.42
C ASP A 157 13.23 7.14 -15.79
N ASN A 158 11.92 6.94 -15.73
CA ASN A 158 11.28 5.76 -15.13
C ASN A 158 10.31 5.01 -16.07
N ILE A 159 10.47 5.11 -17.36
CA ILE A 159 9.68 4.31 -18.32
C ILE A 159 9.88 2.82 -18.02
N GLY A 160 8.78 2.08 -17.98
CA GLY A 160 8.73 0.66 -17.60
C GLY A 160 8.82 0.38 -16.10
N LYS A 161 8.99 1.42 -15.24
CA LYS A 161 9.00 1.32 -13.79
C LYS A 161 7.72 1.89 -13.19
N SER A 162 7.42 1.52 -11.95
CA SER A 162 6.26 2.05 -11.25
C SER A 162 6.58 3.36 -10.52
N ILE A 163 5.65 4.31 -10.55
CA ILE A 163 5.68 5.53 -9.75
C ILE A 163 4.54 5.44 -8.74
N ALA A 164 4.87 5.49 -7.45
CA ALA A 164 3.87 5.42 -6.41
C ALA A 164 3.31 6.80 -6.05
N ILE A 165 2.00 6.85 -5.86
CA ILE A 165 1.29 7.99 -5.30
C ILE A 165 1.09 7.68 -3.82
N VAL A 166 1.78 8.45 -2.97
CA VAL A 166 1.78 8.25 -1.51
C VAL A 166 1.12 9.45 -0.85
N LEU A 167 0.13 9.19 -0.02
CA LEU A 167 -0.59 10.19 0.75
C LEU A 167 -0.65 9.70 2.20
N ASP A 168 -0.37 10.57 3.15
CA ASP A 168 -0.35 10.27 4.59
C ASP A 168 0.47 9.01 4.97
N GLY A 169 1.52 8.73 4.20
CA GLY A 169 2.39 7.58 4.43
C GLY A 169 1.91 6.25 3.83
N TYR A 170 0.78 6.22 3.13
CA TYR A 170 0.23 5.04 2.47
C TYR A 170 0.27 5.15 0.95
N ALA A 171 0.53 4.04 0.27
CA ALA A 171 0.50 3.96 -1.18
C ALA A 171 -0.96 3.78 -1.66
N TYR A 172 -1.47 4.76 -2.38
CA TYR A 172 -2.80 4.71 -2.99
C TYR A 172 -2.79 4.01 -4.32
N SER A 173 -1.75 4.24 -5.10
CA SER A 173 -1.59 3.66 -6.44
C SER A 173 -0.12 3.65 -6.81
N PHE A 174 0.28 2.71 -7.65
CA PHE A 174 1.65 2.61 -8.17
C PHE A 174 1.67 2.14 -9.62
N PRO A 175 1.07 2.94 -10.55
CA PRO A 175 1.01 2.61 -11.97
C PRO A 175 2.40 2.53 -12.59
N THR A 176 2.53 1.67 -13.60
CA THR A 176 3.74 1.59 -14.43
C THR A 176 3.73 2.69 -15.47
N VAL A 177 4.83 3.43 -15.58
CA VAL A 177 5.01 4.48 -16.60
C VAL A 177 5.15 3.86 -17.96
N GLN A 178 4.24 4.18 -18.88
CA GLN A 178 4.29 3.68 -20.25
C GLN A 178 5.16 4.57 -21.15
N ASN A 179 5.03 5.88 -21.00
CA ASN A 179 5.71 6.88 -21.82
C ASN A 179 6.08 8.11 -20.97
N GLU A 180 6.97 8.94 -21.51
CA GLU A 180 7.21 10.29 -21.00
C GLU A 180 5.92 11.11 -21.07
N ILE A 181 5.59 11.82 -20.00
CA ILE A 181 4.40 12.66 -19.89
C ILE A 181 4.82 14.12 -19.87
N ALA A 182 4.68 14.78 -21.03
CA ALA A 182 4.91 16.21 -21.17
C ALA A 182 3.61 17.00 -20.91
N GLY A 183 3.74 18.28 -20.58
CA GLY A 183 2.61 19.23 -20.52
C GLY A 183 1.84 19.27 -19.19
N GLY A 184 2.27 18.51 -18.18
CA GLY A 184 1.73 18.63 -16.82
C GLY A 184 0.31 18.11 -16.59
N SER A 185 -0.30 17.47 -17.59
CA SER A 185 -1.53 16.70 -17.43
C SER A 185 -1.23 15.22 -17.35
N SER A 186 -1.81 14.53 -16.40
CA SER A 186 -1.62 13.10 -16.21
C SER A 186 -2.90 12.43 -15.78
N GLN A 187 -3.07 11.16 -16.14
CA GLN A 187 -4.19 10.34 -15.73
C GLN A 187 -3.69 9.17 -14.89
N ILE A 188 -4.25 9.05 -13.71
CA ILE A 188 -4.03 7.92 -12.82
C ILE A 188 -5.10 6.89 -13.15
N THR A 189 -4.68 5.78 -13.74
CA THR A 189 -5.54 4.66 -14.05
C THR A 189 -5.41 3.59 -12.97
N GLY A 190 -6.51 2.95 -12.65
CA GLY A 190 -6.56 1.86 -11.66
C GLY A 190 -7.97 1.28 -11.60
N ASN A 191 -8.16 0.25 -10.79
CA ASN A 191 -9.48 -0.32 -10.52
C ASN A 191 -10.20 0.50 -9.43
N PHE A 192 -10.33 1.83 -9.63
CA PHE A 192 -10.98 2.69 -8.67
C PHE A 192 -12.50 2.63 -8.82
N THR A 193 -13.19 2.51 -7.71
CA THR A 193 -14.63 2.82 -7.67
C THR A 193 -14.83 4.33 -7.84
N VAL A 194 -16.06 4.74 -8.09
CA VAL A 194 -16.42 6.17 -8.23
C VAL A 194 -16.07 6.97 -6.97
N GLU A 195 -16.32 6.41 -5.79
CA GLU A 195 -16.05 7.04 -4.51
C GLU A 195 -14.53 7.18 -4.28
N GLU A 196 -13.78 6.12 -4.51
CA GLU A 196 -12.34 6.11 -4.36
C GLU A 196 -11.63 7.10 -5.29
N ALA A 197 -12.09 7.22 -6.53
CA ALA A 197 -11.54 8.20 -7.46
C ALA A 197 -11.84 9.65 -7.01
N LYS A 198 -13.02 9.89 -6.44
CA LYS A 198 -13.37 11.20 -5.85
C LYS A 198 -12.51 11.50 -4.63
N ASP A 199 -12.35 10.54 -3.72
CA ASP A 199 -11.54 10.71 -2.52
C ASP A 199 -10.07 10.95 -2.87
N LEU A 200 -9.52 10.20 -3.84
CA LEU A 200 -8.17 10.44 -4.34
C LEU A 200 -8.03 11.82 -4.96
N ALA A 201 -9.00 12.26 -5.78
CA ALA A 201 -8.98 13.59 -6.38
C ALA A 201 -9.07 14.70 -5.31
N ASN A 202 -9.93 14.53 -4.30
CA ASN A 202 -10.06 15.47 -3.18
C ASN A 202 -8.75 15.55 -2.38
N THR A 203 -8.14 14.40 -2.08
CA THR A 203 -6.87 14.35 -1.35
C THR A 203 -5.73 15.00 -2.15
N LEU A 204 -5.65 14.76 -3.47
CA LEU A 204 -4.68 15.44 -4.34
C LEU A 204 -4.91 16.96 -4.39
N ASN A 205 -6.17 17.40 -4.37
CA ASN A 205 -6.49 18.83 -4.28
C ASN A 205 -6.19 19.43 -2.92
N SER A 206 -6.37 18.69 -1.82
CA SER A 206 -6.04 19.16 -0.46
C SER A 206 -4.53 19.19 -0.19
N GLY A 207 -3.75 18.36 -0.87
CA GLY A 207 -2.28 18.36 -0.80
C GLY A 207 -1.62 19.69 -1.24
N LYS A 208 -2.41 20.64 -1.73
CA LYS A 208 -1.99 22.04 -2.01
C LYS A 208 -1.81 22.88 -0.75
N MET A 209 -2.30 22.42 0.41
CA MET A 209 -2.18 23.22 1.65
C MET A 209 -0.77 23.06 2.22
N PRO A 210 -0.02 24.15 2.33
CA PRO A 210 1.37 24.13 2.80
C PRO A 210 1.52 23.84 4.30
N ALA A 211 0.40 23.74 5.04
CA ALA A 211 0.40 23.40 6.45
C ALA A 211 -0.84 22.55 6.80
N PRO A 212 -0.71 21.58 7.71
CA PRO A 212 -1.86 20.84 8.21
C PRO A 212 -2.80 21.81 8.95
N ALA A 213 -4.09 21.76 8.62
CA ALA A 213 -5.10 22.47 9.39
C ALA A 213 -5.38 21.67 10.68
N HIS A 214 -5.25 22.34 11.81
CA HIS A 214 -5.65 21.78 13.10
C HIS A 214 -7.00 22.39 13.50
N ILE A 215 -7.94 21.54 13.93
CA ILE A 215 -9.19 22.03 14.56
C ILE A 215 -8.78 22.62 15.91
N ILE A 216 -8.91 23.95 16.03
CA ILE A 216 -8.59 24.66 17.28
C ILE A 216 -9.81 24.66 18.22
N GLN A 217 -11.01 24.66 17.64
CA GLN A 217 -12.26 24.67 18.39
C GLN A 217 -13.37 24.03 17.53
N GLU A 218 -14.17 23.19 18.15
CA GLU A 218 -15.38 22.61 17.58
C GLU A 218 -16.55 22.92 18.52
N ASP A 219 -17.47 23.78 18.09
CA ASP A 219 -18.68 24.09 18.85
C ASP A 219 -19.83 23.21 18.34
N VAL A 220 -20.25 22.27 19.16
CA VAL A 220 -21.42 21.43 18.87
C VAL A 220 -22.67 22.15 19.42
N VAL A 221 -23.43 22.74 18.52
CA VAL A 221 -24.73 23.32 18.88
C VAL A 221 -25.74 22.19 19.05
N GLY A 222 -26.09 21.89 20.30
CA GLY A 222 -27.10 20.89 20.62
C GLY A 222 -28.51 21.32 20.15
N PRO A 223 -29.46 20.38 19.99
CA PRO A 223 -30.82 20.62 19.47
C PRO A 223 -31.77 21.37 20.41
N SER A 224 -31.27 22.10 21.39
CA SER A 224 -32.09 22.77 22.41
C SER A 224 -32.59 24.18 22.03
N LEU A 225 -32.38 24.64 20.79
CA LEU A 225 -32.94 25.89 20.27
C LEU A 225 -34.14 25.61 19.35
N GLY A 226 -35.23 25.10 19.91
CA GLY A 226 -36.44 24.81 19.15
C GLY A 226 -37.65 24.44 19.98
N GLN A 227 -37.78 25.03 21.19
CA GLN A 227 -39.04 25.01 21.94
C GLN A 227 -39.32 26.43 22.42
N GLU A 228 -40.06 27.17 21.61
CA GLU A 228 -41.03 28.20 22.00
C GLU A 228 -42.34 27.90 21.31
#